data_158f18481af4ef44b967c199c286ad59
#
_entry.id   158f18481af4ef44b967c199c286ad59
#
_cell.length_a   1.000
_cell.length_b   1.000
_cell.length_c   1.000
_cell.angle_alpha   90.00
_cell.angle_beta   90.00
_cell.angle_gamma   90.00
#
_symmetry.space_group_name_H-M   'P 1'
#
loop_
_entity.id
_entity.type
_entity.pdbx_description
1 polymer ?
#
loop_
_entity_poly.entity_id
_entity_poly.type
_entity_poly.pdbx_seq_one_letter_code
_entity_poly.pdbx_strand_id
1 'polypeptide(L)'
;MKHFESVCQKKLVEWYNKNMPENHIDLKDVFIVWSCKTLQNYKCLAATAVSGDGIYAEYTFNGDKQELHEDVYKKLTNTCHTEE
;
A
#
# COMPACT_ATOMS: atom_id res chain seq x y z
N MET A 1 -13.74 1.76 7.54
CA MET A 1 -12.60 2.06 6.64
C MET A 1 -11.31 2.32 7.41
N LYS A 2 -11.35 3.12 8.48
CA LYS A 2 -10.12 3.42 9.23
C LYS A 2 -9.40 2.18 9.75
N HIS A 3 -10.16 1.21 10.25
CA HIS A 3 -9.55 -0.02 10.75
C HIS A 3 -8.85 -0.79 9.62
N PHE A 4 -9.52 -0.91 8.47
CA PHE A 4 -8.93 -1.59 7.31
C PHE A 4 -7.67 -0.89 6.83
N GLU A 5 -7.72 0.45 6.74
CA GLU A 5 -6.56 1.23 6.34
C GLU A 5 -5.39 1.04 7.30
N SER A 6 -5.68 1.00 8.60
CA SER A 6 -4.66 0.76 9.61
C SER A 6 -4.00 -0.61 9.44
N VAL A 7 -4.81 -1.63 9.16
CA VAL A 7 -4.28 -2.98 8.91
C VAL A 7 -3.36 -2.97 7.69
N CYS A 8 -3.78 -2.32 6.61
CA CYS A 8 -2.98 -2.23 5.39
C CYS A 8 -1.66 -1.50 5.62
N GLN A 9 -1.68 -0.41 6.37
CA GLN A 9 -0.45 0.32 6.70
C GLN A 9 0.53 -0.56 7.48
N LYS A 10 0.03 -1.31 8.47
CA LYS A 10 0.87 -2.22 9.26
C LYS A 10 1.45 -3.32 8.39
N LYS A 11 0.66 -3.86 7.48
CA LYS A 11 1.14 -4.90 6.57
C LYS A 11 2.24 -4.40 5.67
N LEU A 12 2.13 -3.19 5.15
CA LEU A 12 3.16 -2.64 4.30
C LEU A 12 4.45 -2.37 5.07
N VAL A 13 4.34 -1.89 6.32
CA VAL A 13 5.52 -1.72 7.17
C VAL A 13 6.22 -3.05 7.37
N GLU A 14 5.46 -4.10 7.70
CA GLU A 14 6.03 -5.43 7.91
C GLU A 14 6.73 -5.94 6.65
N TRP A 15 6.06 -5.83 5.50
CA TRP A 15 6.63 -6.28 4.24
C TRP A 15 7.92 -5.52 3.92
N TYR A 16 7.88 -4.20 4.06
CA TYR A 16 9.00 -3.33 3.72
C TYR A 16 10.22 -3.65 4.58
N ASN A 17 10.04 -3.72 5.89
CA ASN A 17 11.14 -3.95 6.80
C ASN A 17 11.75 -5.34 6.66
N LYS A 18 10.96 -6.30 6.19
CA LYS A 18 11.43 -7.65 5.92
C LYS A 18 12.22 -7.74 4.61
N ASN A 19 11.77 -7.03 3.59
CA ASN A 19 12.27 -7.19 2.23
C ASN A 19 13.23 -6.09 1.78
N MET A 20 13.27 -4.97 2.49
CA MET A 20 14.14 -3.83 2.18
C MET A 20 15.01 -3.52 3.40
N PRO A 21 15.96 -4.42 3.75
CA PRO A 21 16.67 -4.32 5.03
C PRO A 21 17.58 -3.10 5.19
N GLU A 22 17.91 -2.43 4.10
CA GLU A 22 18.78 -1.25 4.15
C GLU A 22 18.04 -0.03 4.72
N ASN A 23 16.72 -0.09 4.74
CA ASN A 23 15.88 0.99 5.27
C ASN A 23 14.92 0.39 6.28
N HIS A 24 14.59 1.16 7.29
CA HIS A 24 13.59 0.77 8.27
C HIS A 24 12.53 1.86 8.31
N ILE A 25 11.27 1.48 8.18
CA ILE A 25 10.17 2.43 8.20
C ILE A 25 9.20 2.14 9.34
N ASP A 26 8.46 3.17 9.72
CA ASP A 26 7.42 3.10 10.73
C ASP A 26 6.08 3.44 10.09
N LEU A 27 5.00 3.33 10.85
CA LEU A 27 3.65 3.66 10.36
C LEU A 27 3.56 5.06 9.77
N LYS A 28 4.29 6.02 10.34
CA LYS A 28 4.29 7.40 9.84
C LYS A 28 4.83 7.53 8.42
N ASP A 29 5.58 6.53 7.97
CA ASP A 29 6.20 6.55 6.64
C ASP A 29 5.32 5.89 5.58
N VAL A 30 4.15 5.42 5.95
CA VAL A 30 3.19 4.79 5.04
C VAL A 30 1.91 5.61 5.02
N PHE A 31 1.43 5.91 3.82
CA PHE A 31 0.18 6.64 3.68
C PHE A 31 -0.77 5.91 2.75
N ILE A 32 -2.06 6.18 2.93
CA ILE A 32 -3.11 5.60 2.08
C ILE A 32 -3.32 6.55 0.91
N VAL A 33 -3.15 6.03 -0.31
CA VAL A 33 -3.38 6.80 -1.52
C VAL A 33 -4.88 6.91 -1.79
N TRP A 34 -5.58 5.77 -1.70
CA TRP A 34 -7.02 5.73 -1.78
C TRP A 34 -7.52 4.44 -1.16
N SER A 35 -8.79 4.42 -0.80
CA SER A 35 -9.46 3.21 -0.33
C SER A 35 -10.93 3.26 -0.72
N CYS A 36 -11.54 2.09 -0.83
CA CYS A 36 -12.95 2.00 -1.12
C CYS A 36 -13.55 0.76 -0.47
N LYS A 37 -14.86 0.78 -0.32
CA LYS A 37 -15.62 -0.34 0.20
C LYS A 37 -16.81 -0.58 -0.71
N THR A 38 -17.02 -1.84 -1.08
CA THR A 38 -18.20 -2.24 -1.84
C THR A 38 -18.77 -3.47 -1.16
N LEU A 39 -19.97 -3.32 -0.55
CA LEU A 39 -20.57 -4.35 0.28
C LEU A 39 -19.62 -4.74 1.41
N GLN A 40 -19.23 -6.01 1.50
CA GLN A 40 -18.30 -6.47 2.53
C GLN A 40 -16.86 -6.55 2.04
N ASN A 41 -16.59 -6.05 0.85
CA ASN A 41 -15.25 -6.08 0.27
C ASN A 41 -14.58 -4.71 0.40
N TYR A 42 -13.28 -4.71 0.67
CA TYR A 42 -12.50 -3.48 0.81
C TYR A 42 -11.32 -3.49 -0.13
N LYS A 43 -10.92 -2.34 -0.60
CA LYS A 43 -9.72 -2.20 -1.41
C LYS A 43 -8.97 -0.93 -1.02
N CYS A 44 -7.64 -1.01 -1.03
CA CYS A 44 -6.81 0.09 -0.58
C CYS A 44 -5.47 0.08 -1.32
N LEU A 45 -4.99 1.26 -1.67
CA LEU A 45 -3.65 1.44 -2.20
C LEU A 45 -2.84 2.23 -1.18
N ALA A 46 -1.73 1.66 -0.76
CA ALA A 46 -0.84 2.28 0.22
C ALA A 46 0.55 2.45 -0.38
N ALA A 47 1.25 3.50 0.04
CA ALA A 47 2.58 3.79 -0.49
C ALA A 47 3.51 4.23 0.63
N THR A 48 4.82 4.09 0.41
CA THR A 48 5.82 4.57 1.35
C THR A 48 6.23 5.98 0.99
N ALA A 49 6.63 6.74 2.00
CA ALA A 49 7.16 8.08 1.82
C ALA A 49 8.68 8.06 1.60
N VAL A 50 9.27 6.88 1.49
CA VAL A 50 10.72 6.75 1.28
C VAL A 50 11.07 7.17 -0.14
N SER A 51 11.94 8.17 -0.23
CA SER A 51 12.35 8.71 -1.53
C SER A 51 13.15 7.69 -2.33
N GLY A 52 12.76 7.53 -3.59
CA GLY A 52 13.56 6.77 -4.56
C GLY A 52 13.30 5.28 -4.66
N ASP A 53 12.56 4.68 -3.74
CA ASP A 53 12.32 3.24 -3.83
C ASP A 53 11.08 2.88 -4.66
N GLY A 54 10.10 3.76 -4.74
CA GLY A 54 8.92 3.55 -5.56
C GLY A 54 8.02 2.39 -5.15
N ILE A 55 8.12 1.95 -3.91
CA ILE A 55 7.34 0.81 -3.42
C ILE A 55 5.92 1.25 -3.04
N TYR A 56 4.93 0.50 -3.51
CA TYR A 56 3.54 0.68 -3.11
C TYR A 56 2.85 -0.68 -3.13
N ALA A 57 1.72 -0.76 -2.45
CA ALA A 57 1.01 -2.03 -2.33
C ALA A 57 -0.49 -1.83 -2.51
N GLU A 58 -1.13 -2.82 -3.11
CA GLU A 58 -2.57 -2.87 -3.25
C GLU A 58 -3.08 -3.99 -2.35
N TYR A 59 -4.05 -3.65 -1.50
CA TYR A 59 -4.66 -4.60 -0.58
C TYR A 59 -6.10 -4.83 -0.97
N THR A 60 -6.49 -6.08 -1.04
CA THR A 60 -7.85 -6.46 -1.40
C THR A 60 -8.38 -7.42 -0.34
N PHE A 61 -9.46 -7.03 0.34
CA PHE A 61 -10.09 -7.87 1.33
C PHE A 61 -11.42 -8.39 0.79
N ASN A 62 -11.54 -9.72 0.77
CA ASN A 62 -12.78 -10.39 0.41
C ASN A 62 -13.50 -10.76 1.69
N GLY A 63 -14.60 -10.06 1.99
CA GLY A 63 -15.34 -10.26 3.23
C GLY A 63 -16.06 -11.60 3.32
N ASP A 64 -16.46 -12.16 2.19
CA ASP A 64 -17.12 -13.46 2.18
C ASP A 64 -16.19 -14.58 2.60
N LYS A 65 -14.94 -14.50 2.18
CA LYS A 65 -13.92 -15.51 2.47
C LYS A 65 -13.01 -15.13 3.62
N GLN A 66 -13.13 -13.92 4.15
CA GLN A 66 -12.25 -13.39 5.20
C GLN A 66 -10.78 -13.48 4.80
N GLU A 67 -10.49 -13.12 3.55
CA GLU A 67 -9.14 -13.18 2.99
C GLU A 67 -8.62 -11.80 2.62
N LEU A 68 -7.40 -11.50 3.03
CA LEU A 68 -6.70 -10.29 2.64
C LEU A 68 -5.57 -10.65 1.68
N HIS A 69 -5.60 -10.04 0.49
CA HIS A 69 -4.54 -10.21 -0.50
C HIS A 69 -3.66 -8.98 -0.52
N GLU A 70 -2.35 -9.22 -0.58
CA GLU A 70 -1.36 -8.16 -0.60
C GLU A 70 -0.55 -8.27 -1.88
N ASP A 71 -0.60 -7.24 -2.72
CA ASP A 71 0.16 -7.19 -3.97
C ASP A 71 1.11 -6.00 -3.87
N VAL A 72 2.41 -6.28 -3.88
CA VAL A 72 3.42 -5.23 -3.74
C VAL A 72 4.05 -4.95 -5.08
N TYR A 73 4.17 -3.66 -5.42
CA TYR A 73 4.67 -3.20 -6.70
C TYR A 73 5.83 -2.25 -6.52
N LYS A 74 6.65 -2.16 -7.55
CA LYS A 74 7.71 -1.18 -7.61
C LYS A 74 7.51 -0.32 -8.85
N LYS A 75 7.55 0.99 -8.69
CA LYS A 75 7.45 1.91 -9.80
C LYS A 75 8.68 1.77 -10.70
N LEU A 76 8.46 1.56 -12.00
CA LEU A 76 9.55 1.43 -12.95
C LEU A 76 9.95 2.76 -13.54
N THR A 77 8.99 3.66 -13.73
CA THR A 77 9.28 4.94 -14.39
C THR A 77 8.24 5.97 -13.98
N ASN A 78 8.64 7.21 -14.02
CA ASN A 78 7.76 8.35 -13.84
C ASN A 78 8.10 9.36 -14.93
N THR A 79 7.18 9.57 -15.84
CA THR A 79 7.38 10.48 -16.97
C THR A 79 6.30 11.55 -16.97
N CYS A 80 6.72 12.79 -17.03
CA CYS A 80 5.79 13.90 -17.14
C CYS A 80 5.63 14.28 -18.62
N HIS A 81 4.39 14.26 -19.09
CA HIS A 81 4.06 14.70 -20.44
C HIS A 81 3.29 16.01 -20.34
N THR A 82 3.73 16.99 -21.12
CA THR A 82 3.02 18.25 -21.20
C THR A 82 2.20 18.24 -22.48
N GLU A 83 0.89 18.44 -22.35
CA GLU A 83 -0.01 18.47 -23.47
C GLU A 83 -0.45 19.90 -23.77
N GLU A 84 -0.63 20.19 -25.06
CA GLU A 84 -1.04 21.50 -25.53
C GLU A 84 -2.40 21.45 -26.17
#